data_82b5f7312a17116bd23a2e1b695f0ee6
#
_entry.id   82b5f7312a17116bd23a2e1b695f0ee6
#
_cell.length_a   1.000
_cell.length_b   1.000
_cell.length_c   1.000
_cell.angle_alpha   90.00
_cell.angle_beta   90.00
_cell.angle_gamma   90.00
#
_symmetry.space_group_name_H-M   'P 1'
#
loop_
_entity.id
_entity.type
_entity.pdbx_description
1 polymer ?
#
loop_
_entity_poly.entity_id
_entity_poly.type
_entity_poly.pdbx_seq_one_letter_code
_entity_poly.pdbx_strand_id
1 'polypeptide(L)'
;MRRKIIGYTIFFVVLTALFLVFVFAGTDKWKAKSPTIGFVKPFHFTTEDKKTFTEKDMAGKVCVVNFFFTSCKGICPEMNSNLLTIYKEFVDEPNFMIVSHTCDPETDSATRLKRYADSMKVDTRRWVFLTGRKDSLYIAARNSYLIDDPNNNVANINDQFLHSQFLALVDKNGNVRGQVYDALKPDELKLLRSNIRNLLTEKSSSSVTMGTSFAN
;
A
#
# COMPACT_ATOMS: atom_id res chain seq x y z
N MET A 1 12.49 -12.67 -59.95
CA MET A 1 11.36 -12.56 -59.01
C MET A 1 11.77 -12.82 -57.56
N ARG A 2 12.41 -13.93 -57.20
CA ARG A 2 12.77 -14.30 -55.80
C ARG A 2 13.50 -13.19 -55.02
N ARG A 3 14.53 -12.54 -55.62
CA ARG A 3 15.32 -11.46 -54.97
C ARG A 3 14.46 -10.23 -54.60
N LYS A 4 13.46 -9.87 -55.41
CA LYS A 4 12.56 -8.73 -55.12
C LYS A 4 11.58 -9.09 -53.99
N ILE A 5 11.08 -10.31 -53.97
CA ILE A 5 10.20 -10.79 -52.90
C ILE A 5 10.94 -10.78 -51.56
N ILE A 6 12.17 -11.29 -51.52
CA ILE A 6 13.00 -11.28 -50.27
C ILE A 6 13.23 -9.84 -49.82
N GLY A 7 13.52 -8.90 -50.73
CA GLY A 7 13.72 -7.47 -50.40
C GLY A 7 12.47 -6.85 -49.78
N TYR A 8 11.29 -7.09 -50.34
CA TYR A 8 10.03 -6.59 -49.79
C TYR A 8 9.72 -7.23 -48.42
N THR A 9 9.95 -8.53 -48.23
CA THR A 9 9.74 -9.20 -46.97
C THR A 9 10.61 -8.60 -45.89
N ILE A 10 11.90 -8.41 -46.13
CA ILE A 10 12.83 -7.80 -45.16
C ILE A 10 12.39 -6.38 -44.85
N PHE A 11 12.00 -5.58 -45.85
CA PHE A 11 11.53 -4.20 -45.66
C PHE A 11 10.31 -4.16 -44.73
N PHE A 12 9.29 -5.01 -44.98
CA PHE A 12 8.09 -5.04 -44.14
C PHE A 12 8.37 -5.56 -42.71
N VAL A 13 9.28 -6.54 -42.55
CA VAL A 13 9.68 -7.04 -41.23
C VAL A 13 10.38 -5.92 -40.43
N VAL A 14 11.30 -5.19 -41.06
CA VAL A 14 11.99 -4.07 -40.39
C VAL A 14 11.01 -2.94 -40.06
N LEU A 15 10.10 -2.60 -40.98
CA LEU A 15 9.09 -1.57 -40.76
C LEU A 15 8.16 -1.95 -39.61
N THR A 16 7.71 -3.21 -39.55
CA THR A 16 6.87 -3.72 -38.47
C THR A 16 7.62 -3.71 -37.13
N ALA A 17 8.89 -4.12 -37.11
CA ALA A 17 9.72 -4.09 -35.90
C ALA A 17 9.90 -2.63 -35.40
N LEU A 18 10.20 -1.68 -36.30
CA LEU A 18 10.31 -0.26 -35.93
C LEU A 18 8.97 0.30 -35.41
N PHE A 19 7.85 -0.07 -36.03
CA PHE A 19 6.51 0.31 -35.56
C PHE A 19 6.21 -0.24 -34.17
N LEU A 20 6.50 -1.53 -33.92
CA LEU A 20 6.32 -2.13 -32.60
C LEU A 20 7.20 -1.45 -31.58
N VAL A 21 8.46 -1.19 -31.87
CA VAL A 21 9.35 -0.43 -30.99
C VAL A 21 8.78 0.96 -30.72
N PHE A 22 8.33 1.69 -31.73
CA PHE A 22 7.74 3.02 -31.59
C PHE A 22 6.47 3.01 -30.74
N VAL A 23 5.59 2.01 -30.91
CA VAL A 23 4.32 1.89 -30.16
C VAL A 23 4.56 1.44 -28.71
N PHE A 24 5.52 0.55 -28.48
CA PHE A 24 5.75 -0.06 -27.18
C PHE A 24 6.91 0.54 -26.39
N ALA A 25 7.89 1.16 -27.06
CA ALA A 25 9.00 1.86 -26.39
C ALA A 25 8.47 3.07 -25.61
N GLY A 26 8.67 3.06 -24.31
CA GLY A 26 8.25 4.15 -23.42
C GLY A 26 6.78 4.14 -23.02
N THR A 27 6.01 3.12 -23.40
CA THR A 27 4.64 2.95 -22.91
C THR A 27 4.57 1.81 -21.90
N ASP A 28 4.01 2.09 -20.70
CA ASP A 28 3.73 1.05 -19.69
C ASP A 28 2.44 0.26 -20.00
N LYS A 29 1.91 0.39 -21.22
CA LYS A 29 0.64 -0.26 -21.64
C LYS A 29 0.67 -1.79 -21.60
N TRP A 30 1.86 -2.38 -21.68
CA TRP A 30 2.05 -3.84 -21.63
C TRP A 30 2.33 -4.37 -20.22
N LYS A 31 2.64 -3.49 -19.26
CA LYS A 31 2.76 -3.89 -17.85
C LYS A 31 1.36 -4.13 -17.29
N ALA A 32 1.10 -5.34 -16.81
CA ALA A 32 -0.14 -5.64 -16.13
C ALA A 32 -0.25 -4.71 -14.91
N LYS A 33 -1.18 -3.76 -14.97
CA LYS A 33 -1.44 -2.88 -13.83
C LYS A 33 -2.11 -3.68 -12.75
N SER A 34 -1.64 -3.55 -11.51
CA SER A 34 -2.32 -4.10 -10.36
C SER A 34 -3.76 -3.56 -10.29
N PRO A 35 -4.79 -4.42 -10.23
CA PRO A 35 -6.18 -3.97 -10.22
C PRO A 35 -6.45 -3.09 -9.01
N THR A 36 -7.42 -2.18 -9.11
CA THR A 36 -7.99 -1.49 -7.96
C THR A 36 -9.02 -2.40 -7.32
N ILE A 37 -8.88 -2.68 -6.02
CA ILE A 37 -9.78 -3.55 -5.24
C ILE A 37 -10.61 -2.78 -4.22
N GLY A 38 -10.22 -1.53 -3.90
CA GLY A 38 -10.88 -0.66 -2.95
C GLY A 38 -10.28 0.74 -2.96
N PHE A 39 -10.70 1.55 -2.01
CA PHE A 39 -10.18 2.91 -1.83
C PHE A 39 -10.20 3.29 -0.35
N VAL A 40 -9.25 4.14 0.05
CA VAL A 40 -9.13 4.64 1.42
C VAL A 40 -10.23 5.66 1.68
N LYS A 41 -11.08 5.37 2.67
CA LYS A 41 -12.13 6.29 3.14
C LYS A 41 -11.53 7.33 4.08
N PRO A 42 -12.18 8.51 4.26
CA PRO A 42 -11.75 9.52 5.21
C PRO A 42 -11.62 8.97 6.63
N PHE A 43 -10.54 9.34 7.31
CA PHE A 43 -10.28 8.98 8.70
C PHE A 43 -9.51 10.08 9.44
N HIS A 44 -9.51 10.01 10.79
CA HIS A 44 -8.72 10.86 11.67
C HIS A 44 -8.08 9.99 12.73
N PHE A 45 -6.76 9.85 12.69
CA PHE A 45 -6.00 9.11 13.69
C PHE A 45 -4.89 9.98 14.28
N THR A 46 -4.30 9.52 15.36
CA THR A 46 -3.22 10.21 16.07
C THR A 46 -1.91 9.47 15.80
N THR A 47 -0.88 10.19 15.38
CA THR A 47 0.47 9.64 15.18
C THR A 47 1.18 9.40 16.51
N GLU A 48 2.30 8.67 16.46
CA GLU A 48 3.23 8.51 17.57
C GLU A 48 3.79 9.84 18.11
N ASP A 49 3.83 10.88 17.28
CA ASP A 49 4.21 12.25 17.67
C ASP A 49 3.02 13.11 18.13
N LYS A 50 1.86 12.50 18.40
CA LYS A 50 0.62 13.17 18.84
C LYS A 50 0.05 14.17 17.83
N LYS A 51 0.35 14.02 16.55
CA LYS A 51 -0.21 14.84 15.48
C LYS A 51 -1.42 14.13 14.86
N THR A 52 -2.34 14.89 14.29
CA THR A 52 -3.43 14.33 13.49
C THR A 52 -2.88 13.81 12.17
N PHE A 53 -3.34 12.63 11.75
CA PHE A 53 -3.04 12.01 10.46
C PHE A 53 -4.36 11.58 9.81
N THR A 54 -4.49 11.90 8.53
CA THR A 54 -5.69 11.65 7.73
C THR A 54 -5.33 10.95 6.42
N GLU A 55 -6.33 10.54 5.66
CA GLU A 55 -6.12 10.01 4.30
C GLU A 55 -5.39 11.00 3.37
N LYS A 56 -5.53 12.31 3.63
CA LYS A 56 -4.86 13.36 2.84
C LYS A 56 -3.35 13.36 3.00
N ASP A 57 -2.84 12.91 4.16
CA ASP A 57 -1.42 12.79 4.42
C ASP A 57 -0.77 11.65 3.62
N MET A 58 -1.59 10.71 3.12
CA MET A 58 -1.19 9.63 2.21
C MET A 58 -1.20 10.07 0.74
N ALA A 59 -1.86 11.20 0.41
CA ALA A 59 -2.00 11.65 -0.98
C ALA A 59 -0.65 11.87 -1.66
N GLY A 60 -0.52 11.41 -2.90
CA GLY A 60 0.72 11.49 -3.68
C GLY A 60 1.79 10.46 -3.29
N LYS A 61 1.53 9.60 -2.30
CA LYS A 61 2.45 8.57 -1.84
C LYS A 61 1.93 7.16 -2.15
N VAL A 62 2.85 6.24 -2.39
CA VAL A 62 2.58 4.80 -2.39
C VAL A 62 2.74 4.32 -0.97
N CYS A 63 1.68 3.79 -0.39
CA CYS A 63 1.66 3.41 1.02
C CYS A 63 1.48 1.90 1.18
N VAL A 64 2.28 1.29 2.06
CA VAL A 64 2.04 -0.07 2.58
C VAL A 64 1.38 0.07 3.93
N VAL A 65 0.21 -0.54 4.09
CA VAL A 65 -0.61 -0.42 5.30
C VAL A 65 -0.70 -1.77 6.00
N ASN A 66 -0.53 -1.78 7.32
CA ASN A 66 -0.73 -2.95 8.16
C ASN A 66 -1.42 -2.60 9.48
N PHE A 67 -1.89 -3.64 10.16
CA PHE A 67 -2.41 -3.58 11.52
C PHE A 67 -1.55 -4.44 12.44
N PHE A 68 -1.24 -3.92 13.62
CA PHE A 68 -0.37 -4.57 14.60
C PHE A 68 -0.72 -4.12 16.02
N PHE A 69 -0.06 -4.64 17.03
CA PHE A 69 -0.05 -4.07 18.40
C PHE A 69 1.31 -4.33 19.06
N THR A 70 1.73 -3.41 19.93
CA THR A 70 3.10 -3.40 20.45
C THR A 70 3.41 -4.55 21.39
N SER A 71 2.38 -5.15 22.04
CA SER A 71 2.52 -6.27 22.98
C SER A 71 2.38 -7.65 22.31
N CYS A 72 2.23 -7.71 20.98
CA CYS A 72 2.11 -8.97 20.25
C CYS A 72 3.40 -9.79 20.33
N LYS A 73 3.26 -11.03 20.81
CA LYS A 73 4.36 -12.01 20.88
C LYS A 73 4.26 -13.10 19.80
N GLY A 74 3.22 -13.03 18.97
CA GLY A 74 2.95 -14.00 17.90
C GLY A 74 3.51 -13.55 16.55
N ILE A 75 2.62 -13.24 15.61
CA ILE A 75 2.96 -12.97 14.21
C ILE A 75 3.59 -11.58 13.97
N CYS A 76 3.29 -10.57 14.80
CA CYS A 76 3.73 -9.19 14.57
C CYS A 76 5.26 -9.02 14.50
N PRO A 77 6.08 -9.68 15.34
CA PRO A 77 7.53 -9.57 15.22
C PRO A 77 8.06 -9.99 13.84
N GLU A 78 7.57 -11.10 13.29
CA GLU A 78 7.97 -11.57 11.97
C GLU A 78 7.44 -10.66 10.86
N MET A 79 6.16 -10.29 10.90
CA MET A 79 5.56 -9.33 9.98
C MET A 79 6.34 -8.02 9.95
N ASN A 80 6.65 -7.44 11.12
CA ASN A 80 7.37 -6.17 11.20
C ASN A 80 8.83 -6.29 10.79
N SER A 81 9.47 -7.46 11.01
CA SER A 81 10.79 -7.76 10.46
C SER A 81 10.78 -7.76 8.93
N ASN A 82 9.77 -8.36 8.32
CA ASN A 82 9.58 -8.38 6.87
C ASN A 82 9.27 -6.99 6.32
N LEU A 83 8.42 -6.21 7.01
CA LEU A 83 8.17 -4.81 6.68
C LEU A 83 9.43 -3.95 6.79
N LEU A 84 10.30 -4.21 7.76
CA LEU A 84 11.58 -3.50 7.90
C LEU A 84 12.50 -3.73 6.69
N THR A 85 12.43 -4.90 6.05
CA THR A 85 13.18 -5.14 4.80
C THR A 85 12.62 -4.30 3.64
N ILE A 86 11.29 -4.16 3.56
CA ILE A 86 10.63 -3.29 2.57
C ILE A 86 10.96 -1.82 2.86
N TYR A 87 10.89 -1.40 4.12
CA TYR A 87 11.25 -0.05 4.54
C TYR A 87 12.68 0.31 4.07
N LYS A 88 13.67 -0.54 4.36
CA LYS A 88 15.07 -0.31 3.97
C LYS A 88 15.27 -0.22 2.47
N GLU A 89 14.47 -0.94 1.68
CA GLU A 89 14.53 -0.93 0.23
C GLU A 89 13.98 0.36 -0.37
N PHE A 90 12.96 0.96 0.24
CA PHE A 90 12.21 2.10 -0.32
C PHE A 90 12.31 3.39 0.50
N VAL A 91 13.09 3.43 1.59
CA VAL A 91 13.17 4.59 2.49
C VAL A 91 13.62 5.88 1.80
N ASP A 92 14.46 5.77 0.78
CA ASP A 92 14.97 6.91 0.00
C ASP A 92 13.98 7.42 -1.05
N GLU A 93 12.90 6.66 -1.33
CA GLU A 93 11.86 7.08 -2.25
C GLU A 93 10.96 8.14 -1.61
N PRO A 94 10.96 9.40 -2.12
CA PRO A 94 10.22 10.49 -1.48
C PRO A 94 8.71 10.26 -1.40
N ASN A 95 8.17 9.50 -2.34
CA ASN A 95 6.75 9.19 -2.45
C ASN A 95 6.40 7.77 -1.93
N PHE A 96 7.21 7.23 -1.01
CA PHE A 96 6.92 5.97 -0.32
C PHE A 96 6.69 6.20 1.17
N MET A 97 5.76 5.44 1.75
CA MET A 97 5.46 5.47 3.18
C MET A 97 4.93 4.11 3.66
N ILE A 98 5.22 3.75 4.91
CA ILE A 98 4.52 2.68 5.62
C ILE A 98 3.59 3.30 6.65
N VAL A 99 2.37 2.79 6.76
CA VAL A 99 1.34 3.26 7.69
C VAL A 99 0.87 2.08 8.54
N SER A 100 1.28 2.06 9.80
CA SER A 100 0.95 1.01 10.75
C SER A 100 -0.13 1.48 11.71
N HIS A 101 -1.29 0.84 11.70
CA HIS A 101 -2.38 1.12 12.64
C HIS A 101 -2.32 0.14 13.81
N THR A 102 -2.49 0.64 15.05
CA THR A 102 -2.69 -0.30 16.16
C THR A 102 -4.10 -0.90 16.12
N CYS A 103 -4.21 -2.18 16.48
CA CYS A 103 -5.50 -2.82 16.80
C CYS A 103 -5.80 -2.87 18.29
N ASP A 104 -4.90 -2.39 19.14
CA ASP A 104 -5.05 -2.28 20.58
C ASP A 104 -4.80 -0.84 21.07
N PRO A 105 -5.69 0.13 20.73
CA PRO A 105 -5.47 1.54 21.07
C PRO A 105 -5.55 1.82 22.58
N GLU A 106 -6.15 0.95 23.37
CA GLU A 106 -6.22 1.07 24.83
C GLU A 106 -4.83 0.88 25.46
N THR A 107 -4.04 -0.04 24.93
CA THR A 107 -2.67 -0.30 25.35
C THR A 107 -1.66 0.59 24.58
N ASP A 108 -1.88 0.82 23.30
CA ASP A 108 -0.95 1.47 22.39
C ASP A 108 -1.22 2.98 22.27
N SER A 109 -0.94 3.71 23.35
CA SER A 109 -0.93 5.18 23.31
C SER A 109 0.12 5.72 22.33
N ALA A 110 -0.03 6.96 21.87
CA ALA A 110 0.95 7.63 21.01
C ALA A 110 2.39 7.55 21.58
N THR A 111 2.55 7.78 22.89
CA THR A 111 3.85 7.68 23.57
C THR A 111 4.44 6.26 23.51
N ARG A 112 3.58 5.23 23.59
CA ARG A 112 4.02 3.84 23.47
C ARG A 112 4.42 3.50 22.04
N LEU A 113 3.64 3.96 21.06
CA LEU A 113 3.97 3.82 19.64
C LEU A 113 5.29 4.52 19.30
N LYS A 114 5.57 5.71 19.88
CA LYS A 114 6.86 6.40 19.70
C LYS A 114 8.02 5.54 20.18
N ARG A 115 7.93 5.00 21.39
CA ARG A 115 8.98 4.10 21.92
C ARG A 115 9.16 2.86 21.05
N TYR A 116 8.07 2.34 20.49
CA TYR A 116 8.13 1.21 19.57
C TYR A 116 8.85 1.56 18.27
N ALA A 117 8.49 2.69 17.64
CA ALA A 117 9.18 3.20 16.45
C ALA A 117 10.68 3.43 16.70
N ASP A 118 11.04 4.03 17.83
CA ASP A 118 12.43 4.27 18.23
C ASP A 118 13.20 2.95 18.39
N SER A 119 12.56 1.90 18.96
CA SER A 119 13.15 0.57 19.08
C SER A 119 13.42 -0.11 17.74
N MET A 120 12.58 0.17 16.74
CA MET A 120 12.77 -0.31 15.37
C MET A 120 13.79 0.51 14.58
N LYS A 121 14.23 1.66 15.09
CA LYS A 121 15.18 2.59 14.45
C LYS A 121 14.70 3.05 13.07
N VAL A 122 13.43 3.37 12.92
CA VAL A 122 12.83 3.87 11.69
C VAL A 122 12.56 5.37 11.74
N ASP A 123 12.62 6.04 10.59
CA ASP A 123 12.20 7.44 10.45
C ASP A 123 10.67 7.51 10.35
N THR A 124 10.03 8.10 11.36
CA THR A 124 8.57 8.19 11.44
C THR A 124 7.96 9.09 10.36
N ARG A 125 8.74 9.85 9.61
CA ARG A 125 8.29 10.54 8.39
C ARG A 125 8.05 9.56 7.23
N ARG A 126 8.63 8.36 7.29
CA ARG A 126 8.54 7.29 6.29
C ARG A 126 7.78 6.06 6.77
N TRP A 127 7.71 5.87 8.07
CA TRP A 127 6.95 4.79 8.69
C TRP A 127 6.19 5.34 9.90
N VAL A 128 4.94 5.77 9.69
CA VAL A 128 4.09 6.35 10.73
C VAL A 128 3.32 5.26 11.47
N PHE A 129 3.13 5.48 12.76
CA PHE A 129 2.38 4.58 13.66
C PHE A 129 1.16 5.31 14.19
N LEU A 130 -0.02 4.74 13.97
CA LEU A 130 -1.30 5.40 14.22
C LEU A 130 -2.08 4.71 15.33
N THR A 131 -2.67 5.51 16.20
CA THR A 131 -3.66 5.12 17.20
C THR A 131 -4.90 5.99 17.09
N GLY A 132 -6.02 5.54 17.67
CA GLY A 132 -7.29 6.26 17.62
C GLY A 132 -8.41 5.49 18.28
N ARG A 133 -9.65 5.83 17.95
CA ARG A 133 -10.80 5.06 18.45
C ARG A 133 -10.80 3.66 17.84
N LYS A 134 -11.03 2.65 18.66
CA LYS A 134 -11.00 1.23 18.28
C LYS A 134 -11.97 0.94 17.13
N ASP A 135 -13.20 1.45 17.20
CA ASP A 135 -14.21 1.27 16.16
C ASP A 135 -13.76 1.84 14.79
N SER A 136 -13.19 3.04 14.81
CA SER A 136 -12.71 3.70 13.59
C SER A 136 -11.53 2.96 12.96
N LEU A 137 -10.61 2.44 13.77
CA LEU A 137 -9.48 1.62 13.33
C LEU A 137 -9.95 0.33 12.66
N TYR A 138 -10.94 -0.35 13.25
CA TYR A 138 -11.49 -1.60 12.72
C TYR A 138 -12.33 -1.37 11.47
N ILE A 139 -13.09 -0.25 11.40
CA ILE A 139 -13.81 0.16 10.19
C ILE A 139 -12.80 0.43 9.05
N ALA A 140 -11.66 1.07 9.34
CA ALA A 140 -10.63 1.29 8.34
C ALA A 140 -10.02 -0.02 7.83
N ALA A 141 -9.73 -0.98 8.72
CA ALA A 141 -9.22 -2.30 8.34
C ALA A 141 -10.16 -3.04 7.38
N ARG A 142 -11.47 -3.01 7.66
CA ARG A 142 -12.51 -3.72 6.89
C ARG A 142 -12.88 -3.02 5.60
N ASN A 143 -13.20 -1.74 5.70
CA ASN A 143 -13.91 -1.02 4.65
C ASN A 143 -13.00 -0.15 3.77
N SER A 144 -11.78 0.14 4.22
CA SER A 144 -10.79 0.88 3.42
C SER A 144 -9.71 -0.04 2.90
N TYR A 145 -9.06 -0.79 3.79
CA TYR A 145 -7.87 -1.58 3.44
C TYR A 145 -8.17 -3.03 3.10
N LEU A 146 -9.37 -3.54 3.40
CA LEU A 146 -9.83 -4.91 3.13
C LEU A 146 -8.94 -5.98 3.79
N ILE A 147 -8.33 -5.63 4.93
CA ILE A 147 -7.41 -6.51 5.67
C ILE A 147 -8.19 -7.47 6.60
N ASP A 148 -9.40 -7.10 6.97
CA ASP A 148 -10.30 -7.92 7.81
C ASP A 148 -11.61 -8.22 7.05
N ASP A 149 -12.26 -9.33 7.41
CA ASP A 149 -13.54 -9.72 6.81
C ASP A 149 -14.64 -8.72 7.24
N PRO A 150 -15.32 -8.06 6.30
CA PRO A 150 -16.42 -7.14 6.59
C PRO A 150 -17.60 -7.81 7.30
N ASN A 151 -17.75 -9.14 7.17
CA ASN A 151 -18.77 -9.93 7.87
C ASN A 151 -18.39 -10.26 9.32
N ASN A 152 -17.18 -9.97 9.73
CA ASN A 152 -16.69 -10.12 11.11
C ASN A 152 -17.35 -9.07 12.01
N ASN A 153 -18.68 -9.06 12.03
CA ASN A 153 -19.47 -8.08 12.76
C ASN A 153 -19.89 -8.67 14.10
N VAL A 154 -19.02 -8.58 15.09
CA VAL A 154 -19.39 -8.86 16.49
C VAL A 154 -20.19 -7.66 16.99
N ALA A 155 -21.29 -7.90 17.69
CA ALA A 155 -22.20 -6.85 18.16
C ALA A 155 -21.53 -5.81 19.09
N ASN A 156 -20.43 -6.17 19.74
CA ASN A 156 -19.67 -5.30 20.62
C ASN A 156 -18.22 -5.18 20.12
N ILE A 157 -17.77 -3.96 19.79
CA ILE A 157 -16.41 -3.70 19.35
C ILE A 157 -15.34 -4.05 20.40
N ASN A 158 -15.68 -4.02 21.68
CA ASN A 158 -14.74 -4.35 22.76
C ASN A 158 -14.36 -5.83 22.76
N ASP A 159 -15.24 -6.69 22.28
CA ASP A 159 -15.01 -8.14 22.19
C ASP A 159 -14.25 -8.54 20.92
N GLN A 160 -14.00 -7.58 20.03
CA GLN A 160 -13.26 -7.83 18.80
C GLN A 160 -11.77 -7.66 19.03
N PHE A 161 -10.99 -8.57 18.45
CA PHE A 161 -9.54 -8.43 18.37
C PHE A 161 -9.04 -8.77 16.98
N LEU A 162 -8.52 -7.77 16.28
CA LEU A 162 -7.99 -7.92 14.93
C LEU A 162 -6.59 -8.52 15.00
N HIS A 163 -6.47 -9.79 14.60
CA HIS A 163 -5.19 -10.43 14.31
C HIS A 163 -5.01 -10.55 12.80
N SER A 164 -4.15 -9.76 12.23
CA SER A 164 -3.90 -9.79 10.81
C SER A 164 -2.41 -9.76 10.49
N GLN A 165 -1.99 -10.67 9.62
CA GLN A 165 -0.67 -10.69 9.01
C GLN A 165 -0.67 -10.06 7.62
N PHE A 166 -1.77 -9.46 7.23
CA PHE A 166 -1.99 -8.96 5.89
C PHE A 166 -1.59 -7.50 5.74
N LEU A 167 -1.13 -7.19 4.52
CA LEU A 167 -0.72 -5.86 4.09
C LEU A 167 -1.61 -5.38 2.95
N ALA A 168 -2.01 -4.12 2.98
CA ALA A 168 -2.65 -3.47 1.85
C ALA A 168 -1.65 -2.53 1.16
N LEU A 169 -1.73 -2.44 -0.16
CA LEU A 169 -0.94 -1.51 -0.97
C LEU A 169 -1.85 -0.41 -1.50
N VAL A 170 -1.53 0.84 -1.19
CA VAL A 170 -2.30 2.02 -1.58
C VAL A 170 -1.50 2.86 -2.56
N ASP A 171 -2.13 3.27 -3.67
CA ASP A 171 -1.49 4.12 -4.67
C ASP A 171 -1.56 5.62 -4.31
N LYS A 172 -0.91 6.46 -5.13
CA LYS A 172 -0.85 7.91 -4.96
C LYS A 172 -2.20 8.63 -4.98
N ASN A 173 -3.25 7.95 -5.42
CA ASN A 173 -4.62 8.46 -5.50
C ASN A 173 -5.53 7.91 -4.38
N GLY A 174 -4.99 7.10 -3.46
CA GLY A 174 -5.75 6.49 -2.38
C GLY A 174 -6.49 5.20 -2.76
N ASN A 175 -6.22 4.61 -3.93
CA ASN A 175 -6.80 3.33 -4.30
C ASN A 175 -6.02 2.18 -3.68
N VAL A 176 -6.69 1.18 -3.16
CA VAL A 176 -6.10 -0.09 -2.74
C VAL A 176 -5.88 -0.96 -3.98
N ARG A 177 -4.63 -1.41 -4.17
CA ARG A 177 -4.16 -1.99 -5.43
C ARG A 177 -3.68 -3.43 -5.26
N GLY A 178 -3.95 -4.22 -6.31
CA GLY A 178 -3.49 -5.60 -6.41
C GLY A 178 -4.35 -6.57 -5.62
N GLN A 179 -3.89 -6.98 -4.49
CA GLN A 179 -4.53 -7.89 -3.54
C GLN A 179 -4.17 -7.49 -2.11
N VAL A 180 -4.72 -8.17 -1.14
CA VAL A 180 -4.22 -8.17 0.23
C VAL A 180 -3.06 -9.17 0.29
N TYR A 181 -1.90 -8.73 0.76
CA TYR A 181 -0.65 -9.50 0.73
C TYR A 181 -0.37 -10.13 2.09
N ASP A 182 -0.06 -11.41 2.11
CA ASP A 182 0.39 -12.09 3.33
C ASP A 182 1.85 -11.75 3.64
N ALA A 183 2.07 -11.04 4.76
CA ALA A 183 3.40 -10.58 5.17
C ALA A 183 4.36 -11.70 5.60
N LEU A 184 3.87 -12.93 5.78
CA LEU A 184 4.67 -14.08 6.15
C LEU A 184 5.05 -14.96 4.94
N LYS A 185 4.51 -14.66 3.75
CA LYS A 185 4.80 -15.42 2.53
C LYS A 185 5.82 -14.70 1.65
N PRO A 186 7.01 -15.30 1.42
CA PRO A 186 8.07 -14.68 0.62
C PRO A 186 7.62 -14.30 -0.80
N ASP A 187 6.81 -15.13 -1.45
CA ASP A 187 6.33 -14.88 -2.82
C ASP A 187 5.39 -13.67 -2.88
N GLU A 188 4.51 -13.52 -1.89
CA GLU A 188 3.61 -12.36 -1.80
C GLU A 188 4.37 -11.08 -1.47
N LEU A 189 5.39 -11.15 -0.62
CA LEU A 189 6.30 -10.03 -0.36
C LEU A 189 7.10 -9.63 -1.60
N LYS A 190 7.53 -10.60 -2.42
CA LYS A 190 8.20 -10.32 -3.70
C LYS A 190 7.25 -9.63 -4.67
N LEU A 191 6.00 -10.10 -4.76
CA LEU A 191 4.96 -9.47 -5.57
C LEU A 191 4.66 -8.05 -5.08
N LEU A 192 4.52 -7.85 -3.77
CA LEU A 192 4.31 -6.53 -3.16
C LEU A 192 5.42 -5.55 -3.55
N ARG A 193 6.71 -5.94 -3.44
CA ARG A 193 7.84 -5.10 -3.85
C ARG A 193 7.78 -4.72 -5.34
N SER A 194 7.43 -5.67 -6.20
CA SER A 194 7.25 -5.41 -7.63
C SER A 194 6.14 -4.38 -7.87
N ASN A 195 5.01 -4.53 -7.18
CA ASN A 195 3.88 -3.61 -7.31
C ASN A 195 4.18 -2.23 -6.73
N ILE A 196 4.94 -2.12 -5.63
CA ILE A 196 5.42 -0.83 -5.10
C ILE A 196 6.26 -0.11 -6.16
N ARG A 197 7.25 -0.78 -6.79
CA ARG A 197 8.08 -0.18 -7.84
C ARG A 197 7.23 0.32 -9.02
N ASN A 198 6.25 -0.48 -9.45
CA ASN A 198 5.36 -0.08 -10.54
C ASN A 198 4.53 1.16 -10.16
N LEU A 199 3.94 1.20 -8.97
CA LEU A 199 3.12 2.34 -8.52
C LEU A 199 3.96 3.61 -8.29
N LEU A 200 5.22 3.48 -7.89
CA LEU A 200 6.12 4.62 -7.76
C LEU A 200 6.37 5.31 -9.11
N THR A 201 6.41 4.56 -10.21
CA THR A 201 6.55 5.11 -11.56
C THR A 201 5.24 5.64 -12.16
N GLU A 202 4.07 5.22 -11.63
CA GLU A 202 2.78 5.75 -12.09
C GLU A 202 2.63 7.24 -11.73
N LYS A 203 2.12 8.03 -12.67
CA LYS A 203 1.77 9.43 -12.40
C LYS A 203 0.53 9.48 -11.50
N SER A 204 0.54 10.36 -10.49
CA SER A 204 -0.70 10.70 -9.79
C SER A 204 -1.65 11.40 -10.78
N SER A 205 -2.94 11.07 -10.74
CA SER A 205 -3.92 11.86 -11.48
C SER A 205 -4.02 13.25 -10.83
N SER A 206 -4.02 14.31 -11.64
CA SER A 206 -4.11 15.71 -11.17
C SER A 206 -5.45 16.08 -10.53
N SER A 207 -6.39 15.13 -10.41
CA SER A 207 -7.71 15.27 -9.77
C SER A 207 -7.83 14.33 -8.57
N VAL A 208 -6.96 14.49 -7.56
CA VAL A 208 -7.17 13.81 -6.29
C VAL A 208 -8.18 14.61 -5.49
N THR A 209 -9.46 14.39 -5.77
CA THR A 209 -10.53 14.74 -4.87
C THR A 209 -10.77 13.55 -3.94
N MET A 210 -9.83 13.29 -3.03
CA MET A 210 -10.11 12.41 -1.90
C MET A 210 -11.22 13.09 -1.09
N GLY A 211 -12.41 12.56 -1.12
CA GLY A 211 -13.49 13.00 -0.24
C GLY A 211 -14.74 13.65 -0.87
N THR A 212 -14.94 13.69 -2.19
CA THR A 212 -16.16 14.31 -2.78
C THR A 212 -17.07 13.37 -3.57
N SER A 213 -16.93 12.05 -3.47
CA SER A 213 -17.79 11.12 -4.22
C SER A 213 -19.00 10.56 -3.44
N PHE A 214 -19.31 11.06 -2.25
CA PHE A 214 -20.50 10.59 -1.52
C PHE A 214 -21.22 11.75 -0.81
N ALA A 215 -21.76 12.67 -1.61
CA ALA A 215 -22.90 13.48 -1.20
C ALA A 215 -23.99 13.23 -2.26
N ASN A 216 -24.76 12.15 -2.06
CA ASN A 216 -26.17 11.97 -2.41
C ASN A 216 -26.63 10.64 -1.84
#